data_9c689f163711e51c377aa91e7024e4d8
#
_entry.id   9c689f163711e51c377aa91e7024e4d8
#
_cell.length_a   1.000
_cell.length_b   1.000
_cell.length_c   1.000
_cell.angle_alpha   90.00
_cell.angle_beta   90.00
_cell.angle_gamma   90.00
#
_symmetry.space_group_name_H-M   'P 1'
#
loop_
_entity.id
_entity.type
_entity.pdbx_description
1 polymer ?
#
loop_
_entity_poly.entity_id
_entity_poly.type
_entity_poly.pdbx_seq_one_letter_code
_entity_poly.pdbx_strand_id
1 'polypeptide(L)'
;MEFLEDGRTKMQNLKVLYEDNHIIVVKKEPNIPSQADKTGDIDMLSIIKEYLKEKYNKPGNVYLGLVHRLDRPVGGVMMFAKTSKAASRLSNQVREKTFKKKYLAVVDGKFDSTKGTLEDYLYKDERNNMSKVVKPEKKNAKLAKLDYEVLAYNDIKNLSLVKVNLHTGRHHQ
;
A
#
# COMPACT_ATOMS: atom_id res chain seq x y z
N MET A 1 -21.69 -18.08 -4.06
CA MET A 1 -22.18 -17.71 -2.71
C MET A 1 -20.93 -17.35 -1.91
N GLU A 2 -20.47 -16.09 -2.01
CA GLU A 2 -19.35 -15.58 -1.20
C GLU A 2 -19.83 -15.43 0.23
N PHE A 3 -19.32 -16.27 1.12
CA PHE A 3 -19.49 -16.07 2.56
C PHE A 3 -18.79 -14.76 2.92
N LEU A 4 -19.55 -13.77 3.34
CA LEU A 4 -19.02 -12.57 3.97
C LEU A 4 -18.28 -13.02 5.24
N GLU A 5 -16.97 -13.13 5.17
CA GLU A 5 -16.16 -13.34 6.36
C GLU A 5 -16.38 -12.16 7.30
N ASP A 6 -16.88 -12.44 8.50
CA ASP A 6 -17.07 -11.42 9.52
C ASP A 6 -15.69 -10.89 10.00
N GLY A 7 -15.72 -9.78 10.77
CA GLY A 7 -14.49 -9.16 11.25
C GLY A 7 -13.62 -10.10 12.10
N ARG A 8 -14.22 -11.09 12.79
CA ARG A 8 -13.50 -12.06 13.62
C ARG A 8 -12.70 -13.05 12.77
N THR A 9 -13.28 -13.54 11.67
CA THR A 9 -12.59 -14.44 10.73
C THR A 9 -11.39 -13.75 10.09
N LYS A 10 -11.51 -12.47 9.71
CA LYS A 10 -10.38 -11.67 9.15
C LYS A 10 -9.28 -11.41 10.17
N MET A 11 -9.62 -11.25 11.43
CA MET A 11 -8.64 -11.08 12.51
C MET A 11 -7.86 -12.39 12.78
N GLN A 12 -8.52 -13.55 12.79
CA GLN A 12 -7.88 -14.84 12.95
C GLN A 12 -6.90 -15.17 11.82
N ASN A 13 -7.10 -14.59 10.64
CA ASN A 13 -6.26 -14.77 9.45
C ASN A 13 -5.18 -13.66 9.30
N LEU A 14 -5.03 -12.74 10.27
CA LEU A 14 -4.01 -11.68 10.20
C LEU A 14 -2.60 -12.29 10.23
N LYS A 15 -1.89 -12.21 9.10
CA LYS A 15 -0.50 -12.67 9.01
C LYS A 15 0.46 -11.58 9.49
N VAL A 16 0.89 -11.70 10.75
CA VAL A 16 1.94 -10.86 11.34
C VAL A 16 3.30 -11.38 10.89
N LEU A 17 4.11 -10.51 10.28
CA LEU A 17 5.45 -10.81 9.78
C LEU A 17 6.53 -10.40 10.78
N TYR A 18 6.29 -9.32 11.51
CA TYR A 18 7.17 -8.82 12.56
C TYR A 18 6.37 -7.97 13.54
N GLU A 19 6.71 -8.03 14.82
CA GLU A 19 6.14 -7.18 15.85
C GLU A 19 7.14 -6.94 16.97
N ASP A 20 7.26 -5.69 17.40
CA ASP A 20 7.97 -5.28 18.61
C ASP A 20 7.14 -4.26 19.42
N ASN A 21 7.78 -3.55 20.35
CA ASN A 21 7.11 -2.53 21.16
C ASN A 21 6.71 -1.27 20.38
N HIS A 22 7.28 -1.04 19.19
CA HIS A 22 7.17 0.21 18.45
C HIS A 22 6.42 0.06 17.13
N ILE A 23 6.55 -1.09 16.46
CA ILE A 23 5.97 -1.34 15.14
C ILE A 23 5.31 -2.72 15.07
N ILE A 24 4.39 -2.84 14.13
CA ILE A 24 3.86 -4.12 13.66
C ILE A 24 3.88 -4.14 12.13
N VAL A 25 4.36 -5.25 11.57
CA VAL A 25 4.43 -5.48 10.12
C VAL A 25 3.55 -6.67 9.79
N VAL A 26 2.63 -6.47 8.86
CA VAL A 26 1.64 -7.47 8.49
C VAL A 26 1.57 -7.65 6.98
N LYS A 27 1.06 -8.79 6.52
CA LYS A 27 0.62 -8.98 5.14
C LYS A 27 -0.82 -8.47 5.02
N LYS A 28 -1.04 -7.45 4.21
CA LYS A 28 -2.39 -7.06 3.78
C LYS A 28 -2.82 -7.97 2.64
N GLU A 29 -3.96 -8.62 2.76
CA GLU A 29 -4.56 -9.34 1.65
C GLU A 29 -5.21 -8.38 0.65
N PRO A 30 -5.32 -8.75 -0.64
CA PRO A 30 -6.10 -7.99 -1.62
C PRO A 30 -7.53 -7.73 -1.13
N ASN A 31 -8.13 -6.64 -1.60
CA ASN A 31 -9.51 -6.22 -1.34
C ASN A 31 -9.82 -5.78 0.11
N ILE A 32 -8.85 -5.75 1.02
CA ILE A 32 -9.00 -5.13 2.34
C ILE A 32 -8.53 -3.66 2.26
N PRO A 33 -9.33 -2.67 2.68
CA PRO A 33 -8.90 -1.28 2.78
C PRO A 33 -7.75 -1.11 3.77
N SER A 34 -6.81 -0.21 3.52
CA SER A 34 -5.74 0.11 4.47
C SER A 34 -6.23 0.89 5.69
N GLN A 35 -7.30 1.66 5.52
CA GLN A 35 -8.02 2.44 6.53
C GLN A 35 -9.50 2.52 6.14
N ALA A 36 -10.36 2.90 7.06
CA ALA A 36 -11.79 3.08 6.81
C ALA A 36 -12.03 3.97 5.58
N ASP A 37 -12.95 3.55 4.74
CA ASP A 37 -13.41 4.25 3.55
C ASP A 37 -14.96 4.33 3.51
N LYS A 38 -15.51 4.81 2.40
CA LYS A 38 -16.96 5.00 2.23
C LYS A 38 -17.76 3.70 2.15
N THR A 39 -17.12 2.56 1.97
CA THR A 39 -17.79 1.26 1.83
C THR A 39 -18.27 0.71 3.17
N GLY A 40 -17.66 1.15 4.28
CA GLY A 40 -17.91 0.60 5.61
C GLY A 40 -17.29 -0.78 5.85
N ASP A 41 -16.53 -1.31 4.89
CA ASP A 41 -15.84 -2.59 5.05
C ASP A 41 -14.76 -2.51 6.13
N ILE A 42 -14.52 -3.65 6.79
CA ILE A 42 -13.46 -3.74 7.79
C ILE A 42 -12.10 -3.45 7.15
N ASP A 43 -11.29 -2.64 7.78
CA ASP A 43 -10.01 -2.16 7.30
C ASP A 43 -8.83 -2.68 8.14
N MET A 44 -7.61 -2.53 7.61
CA MET A 44 -6.39 -3.02 8.28
C MET A 44 -6.15 -2.38 9.65
N LEU A 45 -6.47 -1.09 9.83
CA LEU A 45 -6.30 -0.44 11.14
C LEU A 45 -7.21 -1.07 12.17
N SER A 46 -8.48 -1.33 11.82
CA SER A 46 -9.47 -1.95 12.70
C SER A 46 -9.07 -3.38 13.07
N ILE A 47 -8.68 -4.20 12.08
CA ILE A 47 -8.23 -5.58 12.29
C ILE A 47 -7.02 -5.63 13.23
N ILE A 48 -6.01 -4.79 12.99
CA ILE A 48 -4.77 -4.81 13.79
C ILE A 48 -5.02 -4.25 15.20
N LYS A 49 -5.86 -3.22 15.35
CA LYS A 49 -6.20 -2.69 16.68
C LYS A 49 -6.88 -3.75 17.54
N GLU A 50 -7.81 -4.51 16.97
CA GLU A 50 -8.50 -5.59 17.70
C GLU A 50 -7.53 -6.72 18.05
N TYR A 51 -6.68 -7.15 17.11
CA TYR A 51 -5.60 -8.11 17.38
C TYR A 51 -4.70 -7.67 18.55
N LEU A 52 -4.26 -6.41 18.55
CA LEU A 52 -3.40 -5.89 19.64
C LEU A 52 -4.13 -5.77 20.98
N LYS A 53 -5.43 -5.46 20.95
CA LYS A 53 -6.29 -5.39 22.13
C LYS A 53 -6.45 -6.76 22.79
N GLU A 54 -6.77 -7.77 22.01
CA GLU A 54 -6.88 -9.15 22.49
C GLU A 54 -5.54 -9.69 22.99
N LYS A 55 -4.49 -9.59 22.15
CA LYS A 55 -3.16 -10.14 22.46
C LYS A 55 -2.57 -9.60 23.76
N TYR A 56 -2.78 -8.31 24.04
CA TYR A 56 -2.20 -7.64 25.19
C TYR A 56 -3.22 -7.32 26.31
N ASN A 57 -4.44 -7.83 26.17
CA ASN A 57 -5.50 -7.65 27.16
C ASN A 57 -5.72 -6.17 27.53
N LYS A 58 -5.66 -5.27 26.51
CA LYS A 58 -5.71 -3.82 26.73
C LYS A 58 -7.15 -3.33 26.92
N PRO A 59 -7.47 -2.69 28.04
CA PRO A 59 -8.74 -1.99 28.17
C PRO A 59 -8.76 -0.72 27.29
N GLY A 60 -9.89 -0.48 26.61
CA GLY A 60 -10.11 0.77 25.87
C GLY A 60 -9.47 0.80 24.47
N ASN A 61 -9.15 2.01 23.99
CA ASN A 61 -8.64 2.23 22.64
C ASN A 61 -7.15 1.94 22.52
N VAL A 62 -6.77 1.20 21.45
CA VAL A 62 -5.37 0.93 21.11
C VAL A 62 -4.91 1.95 20.07
N TYR A 63 -3.79 2.62 20.36
CA TYR A 63 -3.15 3.48 19.38
C TYR A 63 -2.51 2.64 18.27
N LEU A 64 -2.77 3.02 17.02
CA LEU A 64 -2.10 2.47 15.83
C LEU A 64 -1.98 3.56 14.78
N GLY A 65 -0.74 3.90 14.41
CA GLY A 65 -0.41 4.92 13.41
C GLY A 65 -0.23 4.33 12.03
N LEU A 66 -0.97 4.87 11.04
CA LEU A 66 -0.81 4.55 9.62
C LEU A 66 0.26 5.44 9.02
N VAL A 67 1.35 4.88 8.49
CA VAL A 67 2.48 5.64 7.93
C VAL A 67 2.57 5.56 6.42
N HIS A 68 1.99 4.52 5.82
CA HIS A 68 1.84 4.36 4.37
C HIS A 68 0.59 3.53 4.07
N ARG A 69 0.17 3.52 2.81
CA ARG A 69 -1.02 2.79 2.36
C ARG A 69 -0.71 1.94 1.14
N LEU A 70 -1.46 0.85 1.00
CA LEU A 70 -1.66 0.13 -0.25
C LEU A 70 -3.11 0.34 -0.70
N ASP A 71 -3.32 0.43 -1.99
CA ASP A 71 -4.67 0.52 -2.55
C ASP A 71 -5.45 -0.77 -2.26
N ARG A 72 -6.77 -0.68 -2.23
CA ARG A 72 -7.65 -1.79 -1.83
C ARG A 72 -7.36 -3.10 -2.59
N PRO A 73 -7.25 -3.13 -3.93
CA PRO A 73 -7.00 -4.37 -4.66
C PRO A 73 -5.57 -4.90 -4.51
N VAL A 74 -4.64 -4.10 -3.96
CA VAL A 74 -3.23 -4.46 -3.84
C VAL A 74 -2.99 -5.23 -2.55
N GLY A 75 -2.38 -6.41 -2.65
CA GLY A 75 -1.84 -7.15 -1.52
C GLY A 75 -0.38 -6.82 -1.25
N GLY A 76 0.12 -7.06 -0.04
CA GLY A 76 1.53 -6.85 0.27
C GLY A 76 1.83 -6.52 1.72
N VAL A 77 3.10 -6.19 1.97
CA VAL A 77 3.60 -5.89 3.30
C VAL A 77 3.23 -4.48 3.70
N MET A 78 2.62 -4.33 4.87
CA MET A 78 2.32 -3.04 5.48
C MET A 78 2.92 -2.94 6.88
N MET A 79 3.47 -1.76 7.20
CA MET A 79 4.02 -1.43 8.50
C MET A 79 3.14 -0.39 9.18
N PHE A 80 2.87 -0.61 10.47
CA PHE A 80 2.12 0.31 11.32
C PHE A 80 2.91 0.66 12.57
N ALA A 81 2.71 1.85 13.10
CA ALA A 81 3.36 2.30 14.32
C ALA A 81 2.47 2.02 15.55
N LYS A 82 3.01 1.33 16.55
CA LYS A 82 2.31 1.05 17.82
C LYS A 82 2.41 2.21 18.82
N THR A 83 3.23 3.22 18.52
CA THR A 83 3.42 4.43 19.32
C THR A 83 3.46 5.69 18.46
N SER A 84 3.05 6.84 19.02
CA SER A 84 3.12 8.14 18.34
C SER A 84 4.54 8.54 17.95
N LYS A 85 5.53 8.21 18.80
CA LYS A 85 6.96 8.46 18.53
C LYS A 85 7.45 7.64 17.32
N ALA A 86 7.06 6.37 17.22
CA ALA A 86 7.38 5.54 16.05
C ALA A 86 6.67 6.06 14.79
N ALA A 87 5.40 6.46 14.88
CA ALA A 87 4.66 7.06 13.77
C ALA A 87 5.34 8.32 13.24
N SER A 88 5.78 9.22 14.12
CA SER A 88 6.51 10.43 13.73
C SER A 88 7.83 10.10 13.01
N ARG A 89 8.64 9.18 13.54
CA ARG A 89 9.92 8.77 12.93
C ARG A 89 9.70 8.14 11.54
N LEU A 90 8.76 7.21 11.42
CA LEU A 90 8.46 6.56 10.15
C LEU A 90 7.88 7.54 9.11
N SER A 91 7.01 8.47 9.54
CA SER A 91 6.48 9.52 8.67
C SER A 91 7.58 10.45 8.15
N ASN A 92 8.59 10.74 8.97
CA ASN A 92 9.77 11.49 8.53
C ASN A 92 10.55 10.72 7.47
N GLN A 93 10.79 9.42 7.65
CA GLN A 93 11.47 8.58 6.64
C GLN A 93 10.69 8.55 5.32
N VAL A 94 9.34 8.49 5.37
CA VAL A 94 8.52 8.59 4.16
C VAL A 94 8.67 9.95 3.47
N ARG A 95 8.67 11.04 4.25
CA ARG A 95 8.85 12.41 3.75
C ARG A 95 10.23 12.63 3.13
N GLU A 96 11.27 12.11 3.78
CA GLU A 96 12.68 12.20 3.34
C GLU A 96 13.03 11.19 2.24
N LYS A 97 12.05 10.35 1.82
CA LYS A 97 12.21 9.30 0.79
C LYS A 97 13.25 8.23 1.14
N THR A 98 13.59 8.09 2.42
CA THR A 98 14.46 7.02 2.91
C THR A 98 13.70 5.72 3.13
N PHE A 99 12.37 5.77 3.30
CA PHE A 99 11.48 4.62 3.34
C PHE A 99 11.29 4.03 1.94
N LYS A 100 12.05 2.98 1.62
CA LYS A 100 12.05 2.35 0.30
C LYS A 100 10.79 1.51 0.07
N LYS A 101 10.13 1.72 -1.07
CA LYS A 101 8.91 1.00 -1.49
C LYS A 101 9.19 0.23 -2.77
N LYS A 102 9.13 -1.10 -2.68
CA LYS A 102 9.32 -2.01 -3.80
C LYS A 102 8.05 -2.80 -4.04
N TYR A 103 7.68 -2.97 -5.30
CA TYR A 103 6.50 -3.70 -5.72
C TYR A 103 6.86 -4.73 -6.79
N LEU A 104 6.01 -5.74 -6.91
CA LEU A 104 5.94 -6.60 -8.07
C LEU A 104 4.61 -6.32 -8.77
N ALA A 105 4.65 -6.18 -10.08
CA ALA A 105 3.48 -5.98 -10.92
C ALA A 105 3.52 -6.92 -12.12
N VAL A 106 2.37 -7.44 -12.50
CA VAL A 106 2.17 -8.10 -13.78
C VAL A 106 1.50 -7.08 -14.68
N VAL A 107 2.11 -6.81 -15.82
CA VAL A 107 1.62 -5.83 -16.80
C VAL A 107 1.47 -6.48 -18.18
N ASP A 108 0.55 -5.98 -18.97
CA ASP A 108 0.35 -6.41 -20.34
C ASP A 108 1.47 -5.90 -21.25
N GLY A 109 1.88 -6.73 -22.19
CA GLY A 109 2.88 -6.40 -23.19
C GLY A 109 4.33 -6.72 -22.80
N LYS A 110 5.21 -6.55 -23.80
CA LYS A 110 6.66 -6.68 -23.71
C LYS A 110 7.30 -5.32 -23.62
N PHE A 111 8.30 -5.19 -22.77
CA PHE A 111 9.11 -3.97 -22.68
C PHE A 111 10.25 -3.99 -23.71
N ASP A 112 10.54 -2.84 -24.32
CA ASP A 112 11.71 -2.67 -25.22
C ASP A 112 13.02 -2.74 -24.44
N SER A 113 13.02 -2.31 -23.18
CA SER A 113 14.19 -2.33 -22.29
C SER A 113 13.89 -3.09 -21.02
N THR A 114 14.84 -3.91 -20.55
CA THR A 114 14.69 -4.69 -19.32
C THR A 114 14.71 -3.83 -18.04
N LYS A 115 15.22 -2.61 -18.13
CA LYS A 115 15.27 -1.64 -17.03
C LYS A 115 15.05 -0.24 -17.55
N GLY A 116 14.45 0.60 -16.73
CA GLY A 116 14.24 2.01 -17.07
C GLY A 116 13.63 2.81 -15.94
N THR A 117 13.49 4.09 -16.21
CA THR A 117 12.81 5.05 -15.33
C THR A 117 11.59 5.61 -16.06
N LEU A 118 10.44 5.61 -15.38
CA LEU A 118 9.24 6.29 -15.86
C LEU A 118 9.04 7.56 -15.03
N GLU A 119 8.79 8.66 -15.74
CA GLU A 119 8.57 9.97 -15.15
C GLU A 119 7.43 10.68 -15.87
N ASP A 120 6.34 10.93 -15.13
CA ASP A 120 5.13 11.55 -15.65
C ASP A 120 4.56 12.55 -14.65
N TYR A 121 3.64 13.40 -15.09
CA TYR A 121 2.84 14.24 -14.22
C TYR A 121 1.44 13.64 -14.06
N LEU A 122 1.05 13.37 -12.82
CA LEU A 122 -0.26 12.80 -12.49
C LEU A 122 -1.18 13.88 -11.87
N TYR A 123 -2.40 13.91 -12.37
CA TYR A 123 -3.50 14.68 -11.82
C TYR A 123 -4.56 13.75 -11.22
N LYS A 124 -4.92 13.96 -9.95
CA LYS A 124 -6.01 13.23 -9.31
C LYS A 124 -7.34 13.90 -9.62
N ASP A 125 -8.22 13.17 -10.29
CA ASP A 125 -9.63 13.53 -10.46
C ASP A 125 -10.40 13.09 -9.20
N GLU A 126 -10.73 14.06 -8.34
CA GLU A 126 -11.41 13.80 -7.06
C GLU A 126 -12.83 13.25 -7.27
N ARG A 127 -13.51 13.59 -8.38
CA ARG A 127 -14.89 13.18 -8.65
C ARG A 127 -14.98 11.68 -8.96
N ASN A 128 -14.04 11.20 -9.77
CA ASN A 128 -13.98 9.82 -10.23
C ASN A 128 -13.00 8.97 -9.41
N ASN A 129 -12.31 9.56 -8.42
CA ASN A 129 -11.24 8.92 -7.65
C ASN A 129 -10.19 8.22 -8.53
N MET A 130 -9.80 8.86 -9.64
CA MET A 130 -8.85 8.34 -10.61
C MET A 130 -7.67 9.29 -10.82
N SER A 131 -6.50 8.73 -11.14
CA SER A 131 -5.35 9.52 -11.58
C SER A 131 -5.14 9.38 -13.07
N LYS A 132 -4.76 10.50 -13.72
CA LYS A 132 -4.50 10.57 -15.17
C LYS A 132 -3.15 11.22 -15.41
N VAL A 133 -2.43 10.75 -16.43
CA VAL A 133 -1.24 11.43 -16.94
C VAL A 133 -1.68 12.73 -17.61
N VAL A 134 -1.01 13.81 -17.28
CA VAL A 134 -1.31 15.16 -17.77
C VAL A 134 -0.02 15.92 -18.07
N LYS A 135 -0.11 17.04 -18.77
CA LYS A 135 1.03 17.95 -18.98
C LYS A 135 1.43 18.63 -17.67
N PRO A 136 2.73 19.00 -17.50
CA PRO A 136 3.25 19.65 -16.28
C PRO A 136 2.51 20.93 -15.87
N GLU A 137 2.03 21.69 -16.84
CA GLU A 137 1.35 22.99 -16.64
C GLU A 137 -0.07 22.83 -16.07
N LYS A 138 -0.61 21.63 -16.05
CA LYS A 138 -1.95 21.37 -15.48
C LYS A 138 -1.95 21.70 -13.99
N LYS A 139 -2.84 22.57 -13.56
CA LYS A 139 -3.03 22.91 -12.14
C LYS A 139 -3.21 21.64 -11.30
N ASN A 140 -2.46 21.54 -10.20
CA ASN A 140 -2.42 20.37 -9.29
C ASN A 140 -1.81 19.09 -9.89
N ALA A 141 -1.16 19.15 -11.05
CA ALA A 141 -0.32 18.07 -11.54
C ALA A 141 0.87 17.85 -10.59
N LYS A 142 1.21 16.59 -10.32
CA LYS A 142 2.29 16.21 -9.42
C LYS A 142 3.22 15.23 -10.11
N LEU A 143 4.52 15.53 -10.09
CA LEU A 143 5.54 14.64 -10.61
C LEU A 143 5.44 13.25 -9.94
N ALA A 144 5.37 12.21 -10.77
CA ALA A 144 5.43 10.79 -10.41
C ALA A 144 6.66 10.18 -11.05
N LYS A 145 7.47 9.46 -10.27
CA LYS A 145 8.70 8.84 -10.74
C LYS A 145 8.89 7.48 -10.13
N LEU A 146 9.28 6.51 -10.95
CA LEU A 146 9.63 5.15 -10.54
C LEU A 146 10.73 4.59 -11.44
N ASP A 147 11.49 3.63 -10.91
CA ASP A 147 12.33 2.74 -11.71
C ASP A 147 11.66 1.39 -11.85
N TYR A 148 11.88 0.72 -12.98
CA TYR A 148 11.42 -0.63 -13.21
C TYR A 148 12.54 -1.55 -13.65
N GLU A 149 12.36 -2.85 -13.37
CA GLU A 149 13.20 -3.95 -13.83
C GLU A 149 12.29 -5.11 -14.24
N VAL A 150 12.35 -5.51 -15.51
CA VAL A 150 11.61 -6.67 -16.02
C VAL A 150 12.31 -7.93 -15.54
N LEU A 151 11.58 -8.76 -14.78
CA LEU A 151 12.10 -9.99 -14.20
C LEU A 151 11.83 -11.20 -15.09
N ALA A 152 10.70 -11.22 -15.77
CA ALA A 152 10.29 -12.28 -16.68
C ALA A 152 9.27 -11.77 -17.69
N TYR A 153 9.20 -12.45 -18.85
CA TYR A 153 8.18 -12.23 -19.86
C TYR A 153 7.58 -13.58 -20.28
N ASN A 154 6.26 -13.62 -20.39
CA ASN A 154 5.52 -14.78 -20.88
C ASN A 154 4.96 -14.49 -22.27
N ASP A 155 5.53 -15.13 -23.30
CA ASP A 155 5.17 -14.93 -24.70
C ASP A 155 3.73 -15.37 -25.00
N ILE A 156 3.27 -16.46 -24.38
CA ILE A 156 1.93 -17.03 -24.64
C ILE A 156 0.83 -16.08 -24.17
N LYS A 157 1.02 -15.47 -22.99
CA LYS A 157 0.04 -14.57 -22.38
C LYS A 157 0.32 -13.09 -22.67
N ASN A 158 1.43 -12.78 -23.32
CA ASN A 158 1.91 -11.41 -23.54
C ASN A 158 1.99 -10.59 -22.25
N LEU A 159 2.53 -11.17 -21.17
CA LEU A 159 2.61 -10.55 -19.85
C LEU A 159 4.05 -10.43 -19.38
N SER A 160 4.39 -9.28 -18.81
CA SER A 160 5.68 -9.04 -18.15
C SER A 160 5.52 -9.01 -16.61
N LEU A 161 6.41 -9.72 -15.90
CA LEU A 161 6.58 -9.55 -14.46
C LEU A 161 7.63 -8.47 -14.23
N VAL A 162 7.26 -7.42 -13.50
CA VAL A 162 8.07 -6.23 -13.32
C VAL A 162 8.27 -5.94 -11.85
N LYS A 163 9.52 -5.68 -11.45
CA LYS A 163 9.86 -5.10 -10.15
C LYS A 163 9.89 -3.59 -10.28
N VAL A 164 9.17 -2.92 -9.40
CA VAL A 164 9.02 -1.46 -9.38
C VAL A 164 9.58 -0.88 -8.09
N ASN A 165 10.38 0.18 -8.22
CA ASN A 165 10.91 0.96 -7.11
C ASN A 165 10.37 2.39 -7.20
N LEU A 166 9.49 2.78 -6.26
CA LEU A 166 8.85 4.09 -6.26
C LEU A 166 9.75 5.16 -5.64
N HIS A 167 10.06 6.21 -6.40
CA HIS A 167 10.66 7.45 -5.88
C HIS A 167 9.62 8.42 -5.33
N THR A 168 8.39 8.32 -5.83
CA THR A 168 7.23 9.10 -5.37
C THR A 168 6.12 8.16 -4.93
N GLY A 169 5.08 8.68 -4.30
CA GLY A 169 3.89 7.92 -3.90
C GLY A 169 2.65 8.72 -4.25
N ARG A 170 2.28 8.74 -5.51
CA ARG A 170 1.07 9.41 -5.98
C ARG A 170 -0.11 8.47 -5.90
N HIS A 171 -1.29 9.05 -5.89
CA HIS A 171 -2.54 8.30 -5.93
C HIS A 171 -2.60 7.50 -7.24
N HIS A 172 -2.86 6.22 -7.18
CA HIS A 172 -2.90 5.28 -8.31
C HIS A 172 -1.64 5.34 -9.22
N GLN A 173 -0.47 5.60 -8.64
CA GLN A 173 0.79 5.54 -9.38
C GLN A 173 1.13 4.07 -9.67
#